data_ca8dad4e49800e18a8c2143aff357bb9
#
_entry.id   ca8dad4e49800e18a8c2143aff357bb9
#
_cell.length_a   1.000
_cell.length_b   1.000
_cell.length_c   1.000
_cell.angle_alpha   90.00
_cell.angle_beta   90.00
_cell.angle_gamma   90.00
#
_symmetry.space_group_name_H-M   'P 1'
#
loop_
_entity.id
_entity.type
_entity.pdbx_description
1 polymer ?
#
loop_
_entity_poly.entity_id
_entity_poly.type
_entity_poly.pdbx_seq_one_letter_code
_entity_poly.pdbx_strand_id
1 'polypeptide(L)'
;MIEVWYYDRNKQADKTYPNKLSEYEVADLIKNGLTTTPEENIAQYMSPWYSTYKDKKDAKENCPYSKKRGNVVIFKNIKTGKFTRA
;
A
#
# COMPACT_ATOMS: atom_id res chain seq x y z
N MET A 1 -13.00 -0.09 -9.41
CA MET A 1 -12.47 -1.25 -8.63
C MET A 1 -11.19 -0.86 -7.90
N ILE A 2 -11.06 -1.30 -6.68
CA ILE A 2 -9.92 -1.00 -5.80
C ILE A 2 -9.23 -2.31 -5.43
N GLU A 3 -7.90 -2.33 -5.56
CA GLU A 3 -7.04 -3.38 -5.07
C GLU A 3 -6.32 -2.88 -3.82
N VAL A 4 -6.29 -3.68 -2.76
CA VAL A 4 -5.63 -3.33 -1.51
C VAL A 4 -4.21 -3.89 -1.52
N TRP A 5 -3.23 -3.04 -1.30
CA TRP A 5 -1.84 -3.42 -1.15
C TRP A 5 -1.42 -3.21 0.30
N TYR A 6 -0.90 -4.26 0.92
CA TYR A 6 -0.48 -4.27 2.33
C TYR A 6 1.02 -4.44 2.45
N TYR A 7 1.60 -3.93 3.54
CA TYR A 7 3.02 -4.12 3.82
C TYR A 7 3.33 -5.61 4.00
N ASP A 8 4.28 -6.11 3.22
CA ASP A 8 4.70 -7.51 3.26
C ASP A 8 6.14 -7.58 3.76
N ARG A 9 6.32 -8.09 4.98
CA ARG A 9 7.62 -8.20 5.64
C ARG A 9 8.60 -9.12 4.91
N ASN A 10 8.09 -10.02 4.08
CA ASN A 10 8.89 -10.98 3.34
C ASN A 10 9.31 -10.46 1.96
N LYS A 11 8.73 -9.35 1.52
CA LYS A 11 9.02 -8.79 0.21
C LYS A 11 10.35 -8.05 0.23
N GLN A 12 11.18 -8.31 -0.77
CA GLN A 12 12.41 -7.56 -0.97
C GLN A 12 12.10 -6.24 -1.66
N ALA A 13 12.64 -5.15 -1.12
CA ALA A 13 12.57 -3.87 -1.81
C ALA A 13 13.46 -3.89 -3.06
N ASP A 14 13.10 -3.09 -4.04
CA ASP A 14 13.94 -2.87 -5.21
C ASP A 14 15.30 -2.30 -4.80
N LYS A 15 16.31 -2.59 -5.61
CA LYS A 15 17.69 -2.13 -5.39
C LYS A 15 17.86 -0.61 -5.41
N THR A 16 16.86 0.13 -5.86
CA THR A 16 16.85 1.60 -5.79
C THR A 16 16.86 2.12 -4.36
N TYR A 17 16.43 1.29 -3.41
CA TYR A 17 16.54 1.60 -1.98
C TYR A 17 17.71 0.82 -1.38
N PRO A 18 18.79 1.49 -1.01
CA PRO A 18 19.97 0.82 -0.46
C PRO A 18 19.72 0.18 0.90
N ASN A 19 18.75 0.70 1.67
CA ASN A 19 18.38 0.19 2.97
C ASN A 19 16.91 -0.24 2.96
N LYS A 20 16.64 -1.39 3.56
CA LYS A 20 15.27 -1.85 3.75
C LYS A 20 14.55 -0.93 4.74
N LEU A 21 13.35 -0.50 4.38
CA LEU A 21 12.52 0.30 5.25
C LEU A 21 11.71 -0.61 6.18
N SER A 22 11.60 -0.20 7.44
CA SER A 22 10.71 -0.86 8.40
C SER A 22 9.26 -0.54 8.10
N GLU A 23 8.36 -1.30 8.69
CA GLU A 23 6.92 -1.05 8.60
C GLU A 23 6.55 0.37 9.06
N TYR A 24 7.21 0.85 10.12
CA TYR A 24 7.00 2.21 10.62
C TYR A 24 7.46 3.28 9.62
N GLU A 25 8.60 3.06 8.99
CA GLU A 25 9.12 3.98 7.99
C GLU A 25 8.23 4.02 6.75
N VAL A 26 7.72 2.87 6.30
CA VAL A 26 6.77 2.81 5.19
C VAL A 26 5.46 3.48 5.57
N ALA A 27 4.95 3.28 6.79
CA ALA A 27 3.75 3.94 7.27
C ALA A 27 3.90 5.46 7.28
N ASP A 28 5.06 5.95 7.72
CA ASP A 28 5.37 7.38 7.73
C ASP A 28 5.42 7.96 6.31
N LEU A 29 6.06 7.24 5.39
CA LEU A 29 6.09 7.66 3.99
C LEU A 29 4.70 7.71 3.37
N ILE A 30 3.86 6.73 3.65
CA ILE A 30 2.47 6.72 3.18
C ILE A 30 1.71 7.91 3.74
N LYS A 31 1.85 8.18 5.03
CA LYS A 31 1.14 9.26 5.71
C LYS A 31 1.59 10.64 5.23
N ASN A 32 2.90 10.85 5.10
CA ASN A 32 3.50 12.17 4.92
C ASN A 32 4.21 12.36 3.58
N GLY A 33 4.56 11.30 2.88
CA GLY A 33 5.48 11.33 1.74
C GLY A 33 4.93 10.92 0.39
N LEU A 34 3.67 10.48 0.28
CA LEU A 34 3.12 10.07 -1.03
C LEU A 34 3.00 11.23 -2.03
N THR A 35 3.06 12.47 -1.56
CA THR A 35 3.06 13.63 -2.43
C THR A 35 4.41 13.88 -3.10
N THR A 36 5.48 13.39 -2.49
CA THR A 36 6.87 13.62 -2.94
C THR A 36 7.58 12.33 -3.35
N THR A 37 7.16 11.18 -2.80
CA THR A 37 7.74 9.87 -3.10
C THR A 37 6.83 9.13 -4.07
N PRO A 38 7.33 8.67 -5.22
CA PRO A 38 6.53 7.87 -6.14
C PRO A 38 5.91 6.67 -5.44
N GLU A 39 4.60 6.50 -5.62
CA GLU A 39 3.86 5.40 -5.00
C GLU A 39 4.43 4.03 -5.39
N GLU A 40 4.92 3.91 -6.62
CA GLU A 40 5.56 2.69 -7.11
C GLU A 40 6.76 2.27 -6.26
N ASN A 41 7.50 3.26 -5.74
CA ASN A 41 8.65 2.98 -4.89
C ASN A 41 8.22 2.44 -3.53
N ILE A 42 7.11 2.94 -3.00
CA ILE A 42 6.54 2.45 -1.75
C ILE A 42 5.93 1.08 -1.96
N ALA A 43 5.26 0.87 -3.09
CA ALA A 43 4.62 -0.40 -3.43
C ALA A 43 5.61 -1.57 -3.52
N GLN A 44 6.92 -1.31 -3.68
CA GLN A 44 7.94 -2.35 -3.64
C GLN A 44 8.01 -3.09 -2.30
N TYR A 45 7.51 -2.48 -1.24
CA TYR A 45 7.41 -3.07 0.09
C TYR A 45 6.05 -3.70 0.37
N MET A 46 5.16 -3.64 -0.62
CA MET A 46 3.75 -4.01 -0.47
C MET A 46 3.43 -5.20 -1.37
N SER A 47 2.40 -5.94 -0.99
CA SER A 47 1.84 -7.02 -1.81
C SER A 47 0.36 -6.81 -2.01
N PRO A 48 -0.18 -7.16 -3.21
CA PRO A 48 -1.61 -7.02 -3.44
C PRO A 48 -2.39 -8.13 -2.74
N TRP A 49 -3.52 -7.76 -2.13
CA TRP A 49 -4.50 -8.72 -1.69
C TRP A 49 -5.25 -9.26 -2.91
N TYR A 50 -5.54 -10.54 -2.93
CA TYR A 50 -6.08 -11.21 -4.12
C TYR A 50 -7.50 -10.78 -4.50
N SER A 51 -8.26 -10.22 -3.58
CA SER A 51 -9.62 -9.77 -3.83
C SER A 51 -9.66 -8.29 -4.20
N THR A 52 -10.64 -7.91 -5.02
CA THR A 52 -10.89 -6.52 -5.37
C THR A 52 -12.18 -6.02 -4.72
N TYR A 53 -12.31 -4.73 -4.60
CA TYR A 53 -13.44 -4.07 -3.96
C TYR A 53 -14.00 -2.98 -4.88
N LYS A 54 -15.29 -2.69 -4.79
CA LYS A 54 -15.91 -1.74 -5.70
C LYS A 54 -15.45 -0.30 -5.49
N ASP A 55 -15.17 0.08 -4.25
CA ASP A 55 -14.69 1.41 -3.87
C ASP A 55 -13.85 1.35 -2.58
N LYS A 56 -13.33 2.50 -2.16
CA LYS A 56 -12.49 2.60 -0.95
C LYS A 56 -13.24 2.21 0.32
N LYS A 57 -14.52 2.58 0.42
CA LYS A 57 -15.34 2.25 1.58
C LYS A 57 -15.51 0.75 1.72
N ASP A 58 -15.81 0.08 0.63
CA ASP A 58 -15.93 -1.38 0.58
C ASP A 58 -14.61 -2.05 1.00
N ALA A 59 -13.49 -1.57 0.48
CA ALA A 59 -12.17 -2.08 0.84
C ALA A 59 -11.86 -1.91 2.34
N LYS A 60 -12.16 -0.74 2.90
CA LYS A 60 -11.93 -0.47 4.32
C LYS A 60 -12.73 -1.37 5.23
N GLU A 61 -13.96 -1.70 4.85
CA GLU A 61 -14.87 -2.49 5.68
C GLU A 61 -14.64 -4.00 5.54
N ASN A 62 -14.31 -4.47 4.36
CA ASN A 62 -14.35 -5.89 4.04
C ASN A 62 -12.99 -6.55 3.81
N CYS A 63 -11.93 -5.78 3.59
CA CYS A 63 -10.59 -6.36 3.41
C CYS A 63 -9.98 -6.76 4.76
N PRO A 64 -9.43 -7.99 4.87
CA PRO A 64 -8.70 -8.40 6.07
C PRO A 64 -7.50 -7.52 6.39
N TYR A 65 -6.84 -7.02 5.34
CA TYR A 65 -5.75 -6.05 5.47
C TYR A 65 -6.32 -4.65 5.28
N SER A 66 -6.47 -3.91 6.37
CA SER A 66 -6.98 -2.54 6.31
C SER A 66 -6.26 -1.67 7.33
N LYS A 67 -6.23 -0.36 7.09
CA LYS A 67 -5.69 0.61 8.03
C LYS A 67 -6.44 0.58 9.37
N LYS A 68 -7.76 0.39 9.31
CA LYS A 68 -8.63 0.28 10.49
C LYS A 68 -8.23 -0.88 11.39
N ARG A 69 -7.68 -1.95 10.81
CA ARG A 69 -7.20 -3.14 11.54
C ARG A 69 -5.72 -3.07 11.91
N GLY A 70 -5.09 -1.91 11.79
CA GLY A 70 -3.70 -1.69 12.17
C GLY A 70 -2.66 -2.05 11.11
N ASN A 71 -3.07 -2.31 9.88
CA ASN A 71 -2.13 -2.63 8.81
C ASN A 71 -1.68 -1.37 8.07
N VAL A 72 -0.47 -1.43 7.52
CA VAL A 72 0.03 -0.41 6.60
C VAL A 72 -0.43 -0.79 5.21
N VAL A 73 -1.31 0.01 4.64
CA VAL A 73 -1.95 -0.29 3.35
C VAL A 73 -2.05 0.95 2.47
N ILE A 74 -2.04 0.70 1.15
CA ILE A 74 -2.38 1.69 0.14
C ILE A 74 -3.40 1.06 -0.80
N PHE A 75 -4.12 1.89 -1.52
CA PHE A 75 -5.10 1.44 -2.50
C PHE A 75 -4.61 1.70 -3.91
N LYS A 76 -4.88 0.75 -4.79
CA LYS A 76 -4.64 0.92 -6.22
C LYS A 76 -5.96 0.95 -6.96
N ASN A 77 -6.17 2.00 -7.75
CA ASN A 77 -7.29 2.03 -8.68
C ASN A 77 -6.91 1.17 -9.90
N ILE A 78 -7.60 0.05 -10.08
CA ILE A 78 -7.26 -0.90 -11.13
C ILE A 78 -7.43 -0.28 -12.52
N LYS A 79 -8.43 0.57 -12.68
CA LYS A 79 -8.74 1.22 -13.97
C LYS A 79 -7.62 2.16 -14.42
N THR A 80 -7.09 2.95 -13.49
CA THR A 80 -6.06 3.95 -13.81
C THR A 80 -4.64 3.48 -13.52
N GLY A 81 -4.49 2.44 -12.71
CA GLY A 81 -3.19 1.96 -12.25
C GLY A 81 -2.54 2.83 -11.18
N LYS A 82 -3.24 3.85 -10.69
CA LYS A 82 -2.69 4.78 -9.70
C LYS A 82 -2.90 4.30 -8.27
N PHE A 83 -1.86 4.47 -7.46
CA PHE A 83 -1.92 4.25 -6.03
C PHE A 83 -2.41 5.50 -5.31
N THR A 84 -3.20 5.31 -4.25
CA THR A 84 -3.66 6.38 -3.37
C THR A 84 -3.62 5.91 -1.92
N ARG A 85 -3.67 6.87 -0.99
CA ARG A 85 -3.74 6.55 0.43
C ARG A 85 -5.04 5.81 0.77
N ALA A 86 -4.90 4.90 1.70
CA ALA A 86 -6.06 4.20 2.24
C ALA A 86 -6.91 5.11 3.12
#